data_3a19d55a0e89e4d9ec96482ed354b0fd
#
_entry.id   3a19d55a0e89e4d9ec96482ed354b0fd
#
_cell.length_a   1.000
_cell.length_b   1.000
_cell.length_c   1.000
_cell.angle_alpha   90.00
_cell.angle_beta   90.00
_cell.angle_gamma   90.00
#
_symmetry.space_group_name_H-M   'P 1'
#
loop_
_entity.id
_entity.type
_entity.pdbx_description
1 polymer ?
#
loop_
_entity_poly.entity_id
_entity_poly.type
_entity_poly.pdbx_seq_one_letter_code
_entity_poly.pdbx_strand_id
1 'polypeptide(L)'
;MKRIFSPFAFALSMLLAFLPAKAVQAGQWNYYLAYQNTTQVCPVGQMVYGLFDGNLLSYDTKTEEVHLFSRNDGLTGKNITHMAYCAPAKALFLVYDDLGIDVLGRDGSVVFMPQLKESYSGISTVNDLKICGTTALLAMSDGVVMADVKNGEFKSYYKLGKAVYSAIIHKDQCFASTDNGILACPLSRNMADPSQWTTVASEKATDFTIFAEAVYYNVREGSGKGFWRFTIDNDGKSITPAKIADPVFPQLCATAQTMLAKSGEWLFVYDKSNPFGAQTVLQVPEGCQTLAVGESGLIWSASGFGGL
;
A
#
# COMPACT_ATOMS: atom_id res chain seq x y z
N MET A 1 -21.20 8.87 66.04
CA MET A 1 -21.14 8.25 64.69
C MET A 1 -19.77 7.65 64.51
N LYS A 2 -19.66 6.31 64.65
CA LYS A 2 -18.41 5.56 64.35
C LYS A 2 -18.39 5.23 62.88
N ARG A 3 -17.43 5.79 62.14
CA ARG A 3 -17.18 5.39 60.73
C ARG A 3 -16.46 4.05 60.73
N ILE A 4 -17.14 2.99 60.28
CA ILE A 4 -16.56 1.67 60.05
C ILE A 4 -15.83 1.76 58.70
N PHE A 5 -14.50 1.82 58.74
CA PHE A 5 -13.70 1.62 57.51
C PHE A 5 -13.75 0.15 57.13
N SER A 6 -14.28 -0.13 55.95
CA SER A 6 -14.38 -1.49 55.42
C SER A 6 -12.98 -2.04 55.12
N PRO A 7 -12.61 -3.23 55.67
CA PRO A 7 -11.32 -3.87 55.42
C PRO A 7 -11.15 -4.28 53.95
N PHE A 8 -12.24 -4.30 53.17
CA PHE A 8 -12.20 -4.63 51.73
C PHE A 8 -11.52 -3.57 50.87
N ALA A 9 -11.57 -2.30 51.24
CA ALA A 9 -10.92 -1.22 50.50
C ALA A 9 -9.38 -1.25 50.66
N PHE A 10 -8.88 -1.76 51.79
CA PHE A 10 -7.44 -1.87 52.05
C PHE A 10 -6.82 -3.08 51.35
N ALA A 11 -7.56 -4.19 51.18
CA ALA A 11 -7.10 -5.38 50.45
C ALA A 11 -7.03 -5.13 48.95
N LEU A 12 -7.95 -4.33 48.38
CA LEU A 12 -7.94 -4.01 46.96
C LEU A 12 -6.81 -3.07 46.56
N SER A 13 -6.43 -2.12 47.46
CA SER A 13 -5.27 -1.25 47.19
C SER A 13 -3.92 -1.96 47.32
N MET A 14 -3.82 -3.03 48.10
CA MET A 14 -2.60 -3.86 48.18
C MET A 14 -2.46 -4.82 47.00
N LEU A 15 -3.54 -5.26 46.39
CA LEU A 15 -3.49 -6.17 45.23
C LEU A 15 -2.98 -5.45 43.94
N LEU A 16 -3.23 -4.14 43.84
CA LEU A 16 -2.74 -3.32 42.71
C LEU A 16 -1.23 -2.98 42.80
N ALA A 17 -0.62 -3.16 43.96
CA ALA A 17 0.81 -2.90 44.17
C ALA A 17 1.72 -4.06 43.75
N PHE A 18 1.17 -5.23 43.37
CA PHE A 18 1.92 -6.42 42.96
C PHE A 18 1.82 -6.73 41.48
N LEU A 19 1.40 -5.78 40.63
CA LEU A 19 1.64 -5.95 39.18
C LEU A 19 3.15 -5.89 38.99
N PRO A 20 3.78 -6.96 38.49
CA PRO A 20 5.19 -6.91 38.24
C PRO A 20 5.42 -5.85 37.15
N ALA A 21 5.92 -4.70 37.54
CA ALA A 21 6.54 -3.80 36.60
C ALA A 21 7.67 -4.61 35.96
N LYS A 22 7.54 -4.99 34.70
CA LYS A 22 8.64 -5.58 33.95
C LYS A 22 9.75 -4.53 33.91
N ALA A 23 10.66 -4.60 34.86
CA ALA A 23 11.85 -3.77 34.85
C ALA A 23 12.62 -4.16 33.59
N VAL A 24 12.87 -3.20 32.73
CA VAL A 24 13.76 -3.39 31.58
C VAL A 24 15.14 -3.71 32.14
N GLN A 25 15.70 -4.88 31.79
CA GLN A 25 17.04 -5.24 32.20
C GLN A 25 18.04 -4.22 31.62
N ALA A 26 18.98 -3.79 32.43
CA ALA A 26 20.05 -2.90 31.97
C ALA A 26 20.78 -3.55 30.77
N GLY A 27 20.82 -2.82 29.64
CA GLY A 27 21.39 -3.31 28.38
C GLY A 27 20.35 -3.79 27.37
N GLN A 28 19.05 -3.85 27.67
CA GLN A 28 17.98 -4.03 26.69
C GLN A 28 17.54 -2.67 26.12
N TRP A 29 17.57 -2.55 24.79
CA TRP A 29 17.04 -1.40 24.09
C TRP A 29 15.56 -1.64 23.75
N ASN A 30 14.69 -0.74 24.17
CA ASN A 30 13.30 -0.72 23.74
C ASN A 30 13.10 0.45 22.75
N TYR A 31 12.38 0.17 21.67
CA TYR A 31 11.99 1.19 20.71
C TYR A 31 10.59 1.71 21.09
N TYR A 32 10.49 3.01 21.29
CA TYR A 32 9.22 3.71 21.47
C TYR A 32 8.93 4.45 20.18
N LEU A 33 8.18 3.82 19.30
CA LEU A 33 7.83 4.34 17.98
C LEU A 33 6.46 5.01 18.03
N ALA A 34 6.22 5.98 17.14
CA ALA A 34 4.92 6.62 17.01
C ALA A 34 3.97 5.74 16.16
N TYR A 35 2.72 5.61 16.58
CA TYR A 35 1.68 4.85 15.90
C TYR A 35 0.36 5.64 15.91
N GLN A 36 0.40 6.91 15.48
CA GLN A 36 -0.75 7.80 15.56
C GLN A 36 -1.47 7.97 14.23
N ASN A 37 -0.72 8.17 13.14
CA ASN A 37 -1.30 8.45 11.83
C ASN A 37 -1.12 7.26 10.92
N THR A 38 -2.23 6.65 10.50
CA THR A 38 -2.22 5.51 9.60
C THR A 38 -2.12 5.98 8.16
N THR A 39 -1.12 5.50 7.44
CA THR A 39 -0.93 5.81 6.02
C THR A 39 -1.37 4.67 5.10
N GLN A 40 -1.19 3.42 5.53
CA GLN A 40 -1.58 2.24 4.75
C GLN A 40 -2.07 1.11 5.65
N VAL A 41 -3.01 0.31 5.13
CA VAL A 41 -3.48 -0.95 5.72
C VAL A 41 -3.40 -2.04 4.67
N CYS A 42 -2.93 -3.21 5.05
CA CYS A 42 -2.76 -4.36 4.17
C CYS A 42 -3.24 -5.65 4.87
N PRO A 43 -4.49 -6.09 4.63
CA PRO A 43 -4.99 -7.36 5.16
C PRO A 43 -4.41 -8.55 4.38
N VAL A 44 -3.89 -9.55 5.10
CA VAL A 44 -3.26 -10.75 4.55
C VAL A 44 -3.72 -11.99 5.31
N GLY A 45 -4.79 -12.61 4.86
CA GLY A 45 -5.40 -13.73 5.56
C GLY A 45 -5.90 -13.35 6.95
N GLN A 46 -5.30 -13.90 8.02
CA GLN A 46 -5.63 -13.57 9.41
C GLN A 46 -4.84 -12.36 9.95
N MET A 47 -3.78 -11.97 9.25
CA MET A 47 -2.97 -10.82 9.65
C MET A 47 -3.44 -9.55 8.97
N VAL A 48 -3.43 -8.45 9.70
CA VAL A 48 -3.61 -7.10 9.15
C VAL A 48 -2.37 -6.29 9.45
N TYR A 49 -1.67 -5.89 8.42
CA TYR A 49 -0.51 -5.03 8.56
C TYR A 49 -0.95 -3.57 8.44
N GLY A 50 -0.43 -2.73 9.32
CA GLY A 50 -0.67 -1.29 9.32
C GLY A 50 0.63 -0.51 9.29
N LEU A 51 0.66 0.55 8.51
CA LEU A 51 1.76 1.49 8.45
C LEU A 51 1.34 2.79 9.14
N PHE A 52 2.00 3.11 10.27
CA PHE A 52 1.69 4.23 11.12
C PHE A 52 2.93 5.10 11.33
N ASP A 53 2.88 6.36 10.93
CA ASP A 53 4.02 7.29 11.06
C ASP A 53 5.36 6.68 10.59
N GLY A 54 5.31 5.90 9.50
CA GLY A 54 6.48 5.19 8.96
C GLY A 54 6.91 3.93 9.71
N ASN A 55 6.13 3.48 10.70
CA ASN A 55 6.40 2.27 11.48
C ASN A 55 5.39 1.17 11.15
N LEU A 56 5.86 -0.08 11.10
CA LEU A 56 5.05 -1.25 10.77
C LEU A 56 4.52 -1.91 12.04
N LEU A 57 3.22 -2.23 12.04
CA LEU A 57 2.64 -3.16 12.99
C LEU A 57 1.85 -4.26 12.25
N SER A 58 1.63 -5.38 12.92
CA SER A 58 0.63 -6.37 12.51
C SER A 58 -0.35 -6.65 13.64
N TYR A 59 -1.58 -6.97 13.25
CA TYR A 59 -2.65 -7.41 14.12
C TYR A 59 -3.12 -8.79 13.65
N ASP A 60 -3.11 -9.78 14.55
CA ASP A 60 -3.67 -11.09 14.28
C ASP A 60 -5.15 -11.09 14.67
N THR A 61 -6.04 -11.25 13.70
CA THR A 61 -7.49 -11.21 13.90
C THR A 61 -8.05 -12.40 14.70
N LYS A 62 -7.26 -13.45 14.87
CA LYS A 62 -7.67 -14.66 15.61
C LYS A 62 -7.23 -14.61 17.07
N THR A 63 -6.01 -14.18 17.34
CA THR A 63 -5.46 -14.12 18.71
C THR A 63 -5.62 -12.73 19.32
N GLU A 64 -6.02 -11.72 18.53
CA GLU A 64 -6.11 -10.32 18.91
C GLU A 64 -4.76 -9.71 19.37
N GLU A 65 -3.65 -10.34 18.96
CA GLU A 65 -2.32 -9.89 19.30
C GLU A 65 -1.81 -8.83 18.31
N VAL A 66 -1.15 -7.81 18.87
CA VAL A 66 -0.45 -6.78 18.10
C VAL A 66 1.05 -7.02 18.18
N HIS A 67 1.73 -7.05 17.05
CA HIS A 67 3.19 -7.07 16.97
C HIS A 67 3.71 -5.77 16.34
N LEU A 68 4.65 -5.12 17.04
CA LEU A 68 5.29 -3.89 16.62
C LEU A 68 6.67 -4.21 16.04
N PHE A 69 6.83 -3.99 14.74
CA PHE A 69 8.08 -4.28 14.05
C PHE A 69 9.11 -3.18 14.29
N SER A 70 10.36 -3.61 14.46
CA SER A 70 11.50 -2.75 14.71
C SER A 70 12.77 -3.33 14.09
N ARG A 71 13.91 -2.70 14.33
CA ARG A 71 15.21 -3.27 13.97
C ARG A 71 15.54 -4.57 14.71
N ASN A 72 14.94 -4.81 15.87
CA ASN A 72 15.09 -6.07 16.59
C ASN A 72 14.46 -7.25 15.84
N ASP A 73 13.49 -6.95 14.97
CA ASP A 73 12.81 -7.92 14.10
C ASP A 73 13.50 -8.04 12.73
N GLY A 74 14.67 -7.42 12.56
CA GLY A 74 15.49 -7.48 11.36
C GLY A 74 15.24 -6.39 10.33
N LEU A 75 14.30 -5.44 10.57
CA LEU A 75 14.10 -4.32 9.66
C LEU A 75 15.34 -3.44 9.57
N THR A 76 15.73 -3.04 8.35
CA THR A 76 16.99 -2.32 8.09
C THR A 76 16.85 -0.80 8.11
N GLY A 77 15.69 -0.27 7.69
CA GLY A 77 15.41 1.17 7.61
C GLY A 77 14.69 1.73 8.84
N LYS A 78 14.24 2.98 8.75
CA LYS A 78 13.54 3.67 9.85
C LYS A 78 12.15 4.15 9.47
N ASN A 79 11.99 4.76 8.33
CA ASN A 79 10.76 5.43 7.94
C ASN A 79 10.22 4.75 6.66
N ILE A 80 9.28 3.84 6.83
CA ILE A 80 8.64 3.14 5.73
C ILE A 80 7.64 4.10 5.07
N THR A 81 7.80 4.34 3.79
CA THR A 81 6.93 5.22 3.00
C THR A 81 5.87 4.46 2.22
N HIS A 82 6.19 3.24 1.79
CA HIS A 82 5.28 2.40 1.01
C HIS A 82 5.36 0.94 1.45
N MET A 83 4.21 0.28 1.45
CA MET A 83 4.07 -1.13 1.78
C MET A 83 3.13 -1.80 0.77
N ALA A 84 3.50 -2.98 0.29
CA ALA A 84 2.60 -3.80 -0.52
C ALA A 84 2.86 -5.29 -0.27
N TYR A 85 1.81 -6.10 -0.27
CA TYR A 85 1.92 -7.56 -0.10
C TYR A 85 2.01 -8.28 -1.44
N CYS A 86 3.00 -9.13 -1.56
CA CYS A 86 3.17 -10.03 -2.70
C CYS A 86 2.66 -11.43 -2.32
N ALA A 87 1.44 -11.78 -2.74
CA ALA A 87 0.82 -13.05 -2.40
C ALA A 87 1.63 -14.27 -2.90
N PRO A 88 2.17 -14.31 -4.14
CA PRO A 88 2.98 -15.44 -4.59
C PRO A 88 4.29 -15.61 -3.82
N ALA A 89 4.88 -14.53 -3.32
CA ALA A 89 6.10 -14.57 -2.49
C ALA A 89 5.79 -14.77 -1.00
N LYS A 90 4.54 -14.60 -0.58
CA LYS A 90 4.10 -14.58 0.82
C LYS A 90 4.91 -13.58 1.66
N ALA A 91 5.20 -12.41 1.10
CA ALA A 91 6.05 -11.40 1.72
C ALA A 91 5.49 -9.99 1.53
N LEU A 92 5.77 -9.10 2.48
CA LEU A 92 5.59 -7.67 2.35
C LEU A 92 6.84 -7.05 1.70
N PHE A 93 6.62 -6.17 0.76
CA PHE A 93 7.63 -5.32 0.16
C PHE A 93 7.54 -3.95 0.82
N LEU A 94 8.59 -3.55 1.52
CA LEU A 94 8.66 -2.33 2.32
C LEU A 94 9.68 -1.38 1.71
N VAL A 95 9.28 -0.15 1.43
CA VAL A 95 10.16 0.89 0.88
C VAL A 95 10.35 1.97 1.92
N TYR A 96 11.59 2.34 2.18
CA TYR A 96 11.96 3.39 3.11
C TYR A 96 12.14 4.76 2.41
N ASP A 97 12.11 5.83 3.17
CA ASP A 97 12.34 7.19 2.69
C ASP A 97 13.74 7.41 2.08
N ASP A 98 14.71 6.61 2.51
CA ASP A 98 16.08 6.61 1.99
C ASP A 98 16.28 5.66 0.78
N LEU A 99 15.19 5.16 0.20
CA LEU A 99 15.16 4.20 -0.91
C LEU A 99 15.72 2.80 -0.59
N GLY A 100 15.98 2.48 0.68
CA GLY A 100 16.21 1.13 1.13
C GLY A 100 14.93 0.30 0.95
N ILE A 101 15.07 -0.98 0.72
CA ILE A 101 13.95 -1.91 0.53
C ILE A 101 14.17 -3.14 1.40
N ASP A 102 13.15 -3.51 2.18
CA ASP A 102 13.08 -4.80 2.86
C ASP A 102 11.96 -5.65 2.27
N VAL A 103 12.26 -6.93 2.08
CA VAL A 103 11.26 -7.96 1.80
C VAL A 103 11.06 -8.77 3.08
N LEU A 104 9.93 -8.55 3.75
CA LEU A 104 9.58 -9.23 5.01
C LEU A 104 8.72 -10.45 4.71
N GLY A 105 9.29 -11.63 4.85
CA GLY A 105 8.61 -12.90 4.71
C GLY A 105 7.61 -13.16 5.83
N ARG A 106 6.59 -13.96 5.55
CA ARG A 106 5.59 -14.35 6.57
C ARG A 106 6.19 -15.16 7.73
N ASP A 107 7.35 -15.78 7.51
CA ASP A 107 8.13 -16.50 8.53
C ASP A 107 8.99 -15.59 9.41
N GLY A 108 8.92 -14.27 9.20
CA GLY A 108 9.71 -13.26 9.88
C GLY A 108 11.09 -13.04 9.28
N SER A 109 11.45 -13.72 8.19
CA SER A 109 12.70 -13.46 7.49
C SER A 109 12.67 -12.08 6.81
N VAL A 110 13.83 -11.40 6.82
CA VAL A 110 13.98 -10.09 6.15
C VAL A 110 15.12 -10.19 5.15
N VAL A 111 14.84 -9.82 3.89
CA VAL A 111 15.84 -9.70 2.84
C VAL A 111 16.00 -8.23 2.49
N PHE A 112 17.18 -7.68 2.74
CA PHE A 112 17.48 -6.28 2.40
C PHE A 112 17.96 -6.14 0.95
N MET A 113 17.41 -5.16 0.24
CA MET A 113 17.77 -4.81 -1.14
C MET A 113 18.36 -3.39 -1.18
N PRO A 114 19.69 -3.23 -1.13
CA PRO A 114 20.33 -1.92 -1.06
C PRO A 114 20.45 -1.20 -2.39
N GLN A 115 20.27 -1.89 -3.52
CA GLN A 115 20.67 -1.40 -4.85
C GLN A 115 20.07 -0.04 -5.22
N LEU A 116 18.78 0.18 -4.87
CA LEU A 116 18.12 1.44 -5.18
C LEU A 116 18.69 2.58 -4.32
N LYS A 117 18.86 2.34 -3.02
CA LYS A 117 19.45 3.30 -2.08
C LYS A 117 20.90 3.66 -2.47
N GLU A 118 21.73 2.67 -2.79
CA GLU A 118 23.14 2.88 -3.15
C GLU A 118 23.30 3.66 -4.44
N SER A 119 22.41 3.43 -5.44
CA SER A 119 22.52 4.03 -6.74
C SER A 119 21.83 5.41 -6.85
N TYR A 120 20.82 5.70 -6.02
CA TYR A 120 19.89 6.82 -6.28
C TYR A 120 19.51 7.62 -5.04
N SER A 121 20.14 7.38 -3.88
CA SER A 121 19.82 8.06 -2.62
C SER A 121 19.91 9.58 -2.75
N GLY A 122 18.90 10.29 -2.23
CA GLY A 122 18.85 11.76 -2.15
C GLY A 122 18.40 12.49 -3.40
N ILE A 123 18.13 11.80 -4.51
CA ILE A 123 17.75 12.43 -5.79
C ILE A 123 16.35 12.01 -6.23
N SER A 124 15.97 10.79 -5.97
CA SER A 124 14.70 10.22 -6.44
C SER A 124 13.74 9.96 -5.29
N THR A 125 12.44 10.06 -5.57
CA THR A 125 11.35 9.71 -4.64
C THR A 125 10.48 8.65 -5.26
N VAL A 126 9.91 7.79 -4.42
CA VAL A 126 8.87 6.83 -4.81
C VAL A 126 7.52 7.52 -4.70
N ASN A 127 6.77 7.55 -5.79
CA ASN A 127 5.44 8.15 -5.87
C ASN A 127 4.33 7.12 -5.67
N ASP A 128 4.55 5.86 -6.06
CA ASP A 128 3.59 4.77 -5.94
C ASP A 128 4.31 3.42 -5.96
N LEU A 129 3.72 2.42 -5.30
CA LEU A 129 4.18 1.04 -5.27
C LEU A 129 3.03 0.10 -5.64
N LYS A 130 3.23 -0.74 -6.65
CA LYS A 130 2.29 -1.79 -7.06
C LYS A 130 2.98 -3.15 -7.12
N ILE A 131 2.24 -4.20 -6.77
CA ILE A 131 2.69 -5.59 -6.96
C ILE A 131 1.91 -6.19 -8.13
N CYS A 132 2.65 -6.67 -9.13
CA CYS A 132 2.12 -7.36 -10.31
C CYS A 132 2.73 -8.76 -10.40
N GLY A 133 1.99 -9.78 -9.96
CA GLY A 133 2.53 -11.14 -9.80
C GLY A 133 3.63 -11.17 -8.73
N THR A 134 4.86 -11.50 -9.11
CA THR A 134 6.04 -11.44 -8.23
C THR A 134 6.87 -10.16 -8.41
N THR A 135 6.47 -9.27 -9.31
CA THR A 135 7.20 -8.04 -9.62
C THR A 135 6.64 -6.88 -8.82
N ALA A 136 7.48 -6.22 -8.04
CA ALA A 136 7.22 -4.90 -7.49
C ALA A 136 7.57 -3.83 -8.52
N LEU A 137 6.65 -2.90 -8.72
CA LEU A 137 6.79 -1.72 -9.56
C LEU A 137 6.79 -0.48 -8.68
N LEU A 138 7.86 0.29 -8.74
CA LEU A 138 7.97 1.57 -8.07
C LEU A 138 7.90 2.67 -9.14
N ALA A 139 6.90 3.53 -9.04
CA ALA A 139 6.82 4.74 -9.83
C ALA A 139 7.72 5.79 -9.18
N MET A 140 8.72 6.27 -9.92
CA MET A 140 9.77 7.15 -9.41
C MET A 140 9.65 8.55 -9.99
N SER A 141 10.32 9.52 -9.36
CA SER A 141 10.39 10.90 -9.83
C SER A 141 11.02 11.07 -11.22
N ASP A 142 11.64 10.05 -11.80
CA ASP A 142 12.29 10.12 -13.10
C ASP A 142 12.13 8.83 -13.95
N GLY A 143 11.30 7.86 -13.51
CA GLY A 143 11.09 6.62 -14.24
C GLY A 143 10.38 5.52 -13.46
N VAL A 144 10.63 4.26 -13.82
CA VAL A 144 10.02 3.07 -13.21
C VAL A 144 11.10 2.10 -12.76
N VAL A 145 11.02 1.63 -11.53
CA VAL A 145 11.84 0.55 -10.99
C VAL A 145 11.06 -0.75 -10.97
N MET A 146 11.72 -1.85 -11.32
CA MET A 146 11.19 -3.20 -11.17
C MET A 146 12.09 -4.03 -10.26
N ALA A 147 11.48 -4.77 -9.34
CA ALA A 147 12.14 -5.71 -8.45
C ALA A 147 11.37 -7.03 -8.39
N ASP A 148 12.08 -8.13 -8.18
CA ASP A 148 11.49 -9.45 -7.95
C ASP A 148 11.36 -9.69 -6.45
N VAL A 149 10.14 -9.65 -5.96
CA VAL A 149 9.85 -9.83 -4.53
C VAL A 149 10.17 -11.25 -4.06
N LYS A 150 9.92 -12.25 -4.91
CA LYS A 150 10.11 -13.66 -4.56
C LYS A 150 11.58 -14.01 -4.36
N ASN A 151 12.44 -13.46 -5.22
CA ASN A 151 13.88 -13.72 -5.17
C ASN A 151 14.63 -12.66 -4.35
N GLY A 152 13.98 -11.56 -3.97
CA GLY A 152 14.64 -10.42 -3.30
C GLY A 152 15.66 -9.75 -4.22
N GLU A 153 15.36 -9.61 -5.51
CA GLU A 153 16.28 -9.14 -6.52
C GLU A 153 15.81 -7.85 -7.19
N PHE A 154 16.71 -6.87 -7.26
CA PHE A 154 16.53 -5.69 -8.09
C PHE A 154 16.67 -6.09 -9.57
N LYS A 155 15.66 -5.79 -10.38
CA LYS A 155 15.70 -6.13 -11.81
C LYS A 155 16.25 -5.01 -12.67
N SER A 156 15.59 -3.85 -12.65
CA SER A 156 15.98 -2.73 -13.50
C SER A 156 15.38 -1.42 -13.04
N TYR A 157 16.06 -0.33 -13.39
CA TYR A 157 15.54 1.02 -13.34
C TYR A 157 15.45 1.59 -14.74
N TYR A 158 14.22 1.81 -15.20
CA TYR A 158 13.92 2.38 -16.51
C TYR A 158 13.74 3.88 -16.39
N LYS A 159 14.79 4.64 -16.70
CA LYS A 159 14.76 6.11 -16.65
C LYS A 159 14.00 6.65 -17.84
N LEU A 160 12.88 7.33 -17.59
CA LEU A 160 12.06 7.98 -18.61
C LEU A 160 12.36 9.47 -18.74
N GLY A 161 13.19 10.03 -17.84
CA GLY A 161 13.52 11.46 -17.80
C GLY A 161 12.34 12.34 -17.43
N LYS A 162 11.32 11.77 -16.80
CA LYS A 162 10.10 12.44 -16.34
C LYS A 162 9.51 11.72 -15.14
N ALA A 163 8.78 12.46 -14.30
CA ALA A 163 8.09 11.88 -13.17
C ALA A 163 7.03 10.87 -13.61
N VAL A 164 7.01 9.71 -12.92
CA VAL A 164 5.98 8.70 -13.03
C VAL A 164 5.17 8.71 -11.74
N TYR A 165 3.87 8.91 -11.85
CA TYR A 165 2.96 9.04 -10.70
C TYR A 165 2.34 7.74 -10.24
N SER A 166 2.15 6.81 -11.17
CA SER A 166 1.74 5.43 -10.91
C SER A 166 2.20 4.55 -12.05
N ALA A 167 2.52 3.29 -11.76
CA ALA A 167 2.92 2.31 -12.77
C ALA A 167 2.27 0.95 -12.48
N ILE A 168 1.91 0.22 -13.55
CA ILE A 168 1.28 -1.10 -13.41
C ILE A 168 1.61 -1.99 -14.60
N ILE A 169 1.67 -3.30 -14.39
CA ILE A 169 1.75 -4.28 -15.46
C ILE A 169 0.38 -4.94 -15.65
N HIS A 170 -0.12 -4.92 -16.87
CA HIS A 170 -1.33 -5.64 -17.25
C HIS A 170 -1.22 -6.18 -18.67
N LYS A 171 -1.57 -7.47 -18.90
CA LYS A 171 -1.50 -8.16 -20.20
C LYS A 171 -0.16 -7.94 -20.92
N ASP A 172 0.94 -8.25 -20.24
CA ASP A 172 2.32 -8.14 -20.75
C ASP A 172 2.75 -6.75 -21.22
N GLN A 173 2.08 -5.72 -20.74
CA GLN A 173 2.45 -4.33 -20.94
C GLN A 173 2.68 -3.61 -19.61
N CYS A 174 3.70 -2.77 -19.56
CA CYS A 174 3.91 -1.83 -18.49
C CYS A 174 3.28 -0.48 -18.85
N PHE A 175 2.45 0.04 -17.97
CA PHE A 175 1.86 1.37 -18.06
C PHE A 175 2.49 2.28 -17.03
N ALA A 176 2.83 3.49 -17.45
CA ALA A 176 3.41 4.52 -16.59
C ALA A 176 2.66 5.84 -16.81
N SER A 177 2.12 6.39 -15.73
CA SER A 177 1.48 7.70 -15.77
C SER A 177 2.50 8.82 -15.59
N THR A 178 2.49 9.78 -16.47
CA THR A 178 3.39 10.94 -16.46
C THR A 178 2.60 12.25 -16.61
N ASP A 179 3.26 13.41 -16.54
CA ASP A 179 2.62 14.69 -16.85
C ASP A 179 2.10 14.78 -18.30
N ASN A 180 2.68 13.98 -19.20
CA ASN A 180 2.29 13.97 -20.61
C ASN A 180 1.29 12.86 -20.94
N GLY A 181 0.63 12.29 -19.94
CA GLY A 181 -0.34 11.24 -20.10
C GLY A 181 0.18 9.85 -19.71
N ILE A 182 -0.56 8.83 -20.10
CA ILE A 182 -0.25 7.42 -19.85
C ILE A 182 0.62 6.89 -20.99
N LEU A 183 1.80 6.41 -20.63
CA LEU A 183 2.70 5.70 -21.52
C LEU A 183 2.53 4.20 -21.36
N ALA A 184 2.68 3.46 -22.46
CA ALA A 184 2.69 2.00 -22.46
C ALA A 184 3.94 1.47 -23.19
N CYS A 185 4.52 0.41 -22.64
CA CYS A 185 5.62 -0.33 -23.26
C CYS A 185 5.40 -1.83 -23.07
N PRO A 186 5.38 -2.64 -24.15
CA PRO A 186 5.34 -4.10 -24.01
C PRO A 186 6.58 -4.62 -23.27
N LEU A 187 6.40 -5.56 -22.34
CA LEU A 187 7.51 -6.15 -21.57
C LEU A 187 8.54 -6.87 -22.46
N SER A 188 8.14 -7.27 -23.67
CA SER A 188 9.02 -7.88 -24.68
C SER A 188 9.95 -6.88 -25.39
N ARG A 189 9.75 -5.57 -25.19
CA ARG A 189 10.56 -4.51 -25.78
C ARG A 189 11.64 -4.04 -24.81
N ASN A 190 12.60 -3.30 -25.34
CA ASN A 190 13.62 -2.65 -24.50
C ASN A 190 13.03 -1.44 -23.78
N MET A 191 12.56 -1.65 -22.57
CA MET A 191 11.94 -0.58 -21.73
C MET A 191 12.95 0.51 -21.34
N ALA A 192 14.26 0.25 -21.44
CA ALA A 192 15.29 1.26 -21.18
C ALA A 192 15.41 2.28 -22.32
N ASP A 193 14.83 1.99 -23.49
CA ASP A 193 14.76 2.91 -24.62
C ASP A 193 13.44 3.70 -24.55
N PRO A 194 13.46 5.02 -24.28
CA PRO A 194 12.26 5.84 -24.20
C PRO A 194 11.42 5.84 -25.49
N SER A 195 12.01 5.56 -26.65
CA SER A 195 11.30 5.49 -27.93
C SER A 195 10.35 4.29 -28.04
N GLN A 196 10.50 3.28 -27.19
CA GLN A 196 9.63 2.11 -27.13
C GLN A 196 8.33 2.37 -26.32
N TRP A 197 8.29 3.49 -25.61
CA TRP A 197 7.10 3.90 -24.85
C TRP A 197 6.19 4.74 -25.73
N THR A 198 4.95 4.33 -25.87
CA THR A 198 3.93 5.03 -26.66
C THR A 198 2.88 5.66 -25.76
N THR A 199 2.42 6.87 -26.08
CA THR A 199 1.32 7.52 -25.35
C THR A 199 0.00 6.87 -25.75
N VAL A 200 -0.76 6.38 -24.77
CA VAL A 200 -2.04 5.69 -24.95
C VAL A 200 -3.23 6.48 -24.45
N ALA A 201 -3.00 7.46 -23.60
CA ALA A 201 -3.98 8.45 -23.13
C ALA A 201 -3.26 9.75 -22.81
N SER A 202 -3.92 10.87 -23.02
CA SER A 202 -3.34 12.22 -22.82
C SER A 202 -3.44 12.71 -21.38
N GLU A 203 -4.30 12.09 -20.58
CA GLU A 203 -4.61 12.52 -19.22
C GLU A 203 -3.53 12.03 -18.23
N LYS A 204 -3.15 12.91 -17.30
CA LYS A 204 -2.31 12.56 -16.16
C LYS A 204 -3.10 11.69 -15.19
N ALA A 205 -2.81 10.40 -15.20
CA ALA A 205 -3.46 9.43 -14.33
C ALA A 205 -2.78 9.32 -12.97
N THR A 206 -3.51 8.90 -11.98
CA THR A 206 -3.00 8.48 -10.65
C THR A 206 -3.70 7.20 -10.21
N ASP A 207 -3.11 6.50 -9.24
CA ASP A 207 -3.76 5.42 -8.50
C ASP A 207 -4.21 4.23 -9.40
N PHE A 208 -3.34 3.75 -10.28
CA PHE A 208 -3.66 2.58 -11.10
C PHE A 208 -4.08 1.38 -10.24
N THR A 209 -5.17 0.73 -10.65
CA THR A 209 -5.69 -0.47 -10.01
C THR A 209 -6.26 -1.40 -11.07
N ILE A 210 -5.94 -2.70 -11.00
CA ILE A 210 -6.52 -3.71 -11.89
C ILE A 210 -7.77 -4.28 -11.22
N PHE A 211 -8.87 -4.27 -11.96
CA PHE A 211 -10.12 -4.92 -11.56
C PHE A 211 -10.91 -5.37 -12.78
N ALA A 212 -11.48 -6.58 -12.75
CA ALA A 212 -12.31 -7.11 -13.82
C ALA A 212 -11.68 -6.94 -15.23
N GLU A 213 -10.42 -7.35 -15.39
CA GLU A 213 -9.64 -7.30 -16.64
C GLU A 213 -9.42 -5.89 -17.23
N ALA A 214 -9.61 -4.85 -16.43
CA ALA A 214 -9.35 -3.47 -16.83
C ALA A 214 -8.44 -2.77 -15.82
N VAL A 215 -7.77 -1.72 -16.27
CA VAL A 215 -7.01 -0.80 -15.41
C VAL A 215 -7.88 0.41 -15.11
N TYR A 216 -8.13 0.65 -13.83
CA TYR A 216 -8.85 1.81 -13.32
C TYR A 216 -7.87 2.86 -12.82
N TYR A 217 -8.22 4.12 -12.95
CA TYR A 217 -7.37 5.23 -12.56
C TYR A 217 -8.16 6.53 -12.33
N ASN A 218 -7.52 7.46 -11.66
CA ASN A 218 -8.05 8.80 -11.47
C ASN A 218 -7.35 9.79 -12.38
N VAL A 219 -8.11 10.78 -12.88
CA VAL A 219 -7.60 12.03 -13.42
C VAL A 219 -8.00 13.13 -12.45
N ARG A 220 -7.04 13.75 -11.78
CA ARG A 220 -7.33 14.66 -10.67
C ARG A 220 -7.57 16.10 -11.11
N GLU A 221 -7.06 16.50 -12.28
CA GLU A 221 -7.05 17.87 -12.77
C GLU A 221 -7.45 17.94 -14.25
N GLY A 222 -7.81 19.13 -14.70
CA GLY A 222 -8.12 19.43 -16.09
C GLY A 222 -9.56 19.04 -16.50
N SER A 223 -9.85 19.16 -17.80
CA SER A 223 -11.17 18.86 -18.38
C SER A 223 -11.52 17.38 -18.33
N GLY A 224 -10.52 16.50 -18.22
CA GLY A 224 -10.67 15.06 -18.06
C GLY A 224 -10.90 14.61 -16.61
N LYS A 225 -10.96 15.53 -15.63
CA LYS A 225 -11.12 15.17 -14.22
C LYS A 225 -12.22 14.15 -13.99
N GLY A 226 -11.93 13.10 -13.21
CA GLY A 226 -12.87 12.04 -12.88
C GLY A 226 -12.21 10.68 -12.72
N PHE A 227 -13.05 9.66 -12.64
CA PHE A 227 -12.67 8.26 -12.54
C PHE A 227 -12.78 7.59 -13.90
N TRP A 228 -11.73 6.92 -14.30
CA TRP A 228 -11.54 6.35 -15.61
C TRP A 228 -11.14 4.89 -15.56
N ARG A 229 -11.30 4.22 -16.66
CA ARG A 229 -10.71 2.90 -16.91
C ARG A 229 -10.23 2.79 -18.35
N PHE A 230 -9.34 1.85 -18.61
CA PHE A 230 -9.07 1.37 -19.94
C PHE A 230 -9.03 -0.17 -19.98
N THR A 231 -9.39 -0.70 -21.12
CA THR A 231 -9.24 -2.11 -21.45
C THR A 231 -8.19 -2.27 -22.53
N ILE A 232 -7.57 -3.44 -22.57
CA ILE A 232 -6.63 -3.82 -23.62
C ILE A 232 -7.30 -4.91 -24.45
N ASP A 233 -7.36 -4.72 -25.76
CA ASP A 233 -7.95 -5.69 -26.68
C ASP A 233 -7.14 -7.00 -26.71
N ASN A 234 -7.73 -8.05 -27.28
CA ASN A 234 -7.14 -9.38 -27.31
C ASN A 234 -5.81 -9.44 -28.12
N ASP A 235 -5.58 -8.47 -29.02
CA ASP A 235 -4.33 -8.32 -29.75
C ASP A 235 -3.22 -7.65 -28.91
N GLY A 236 -3.56 -7.15 -27.72
CA GLY A 236 -2.64 -6.44 -26.83
C GLY A 236 -2.19 -5.07 -27.31
N LYS A 237 -2.79 -4.54 -28.39
CA LYS A 237 -2.34 -3.30 -29.04
C LYS A 237 -3.28 -2.13 -28.87
N SER A 238 -4.57 -2.40 -28.90
CA SER A 238 -5.59 -1.34 -28.79
C SER A 238 -5.95 -1.11 -27.35
N ILE A 239 -5.86 0.15 -26.90
CA ILE A 239 -6.20 0.59 -25.57
C ILE A 239 -7.31 1.60 -25.69
N THR A 240 -8.43 1.34 -25.01
CA THR A 240 -9.63 2.19 -25.10
C THR A 240 -9.91 2.79 -23.73
N PRO A 241 -9.55 4.06 -23.49
CA PRO A 241 -9.93 4.79 -22.27
C PRO A 241 -11.43 5.13 -22.26
N ALA A 242 -12.04 5.04 -21.10
CA ALA A 242 -13.44 5.43 -20.90
C ALA A 242 -13.61 6.06 -19.50
N LYS A 243 -14.28 7.21 -19.45
CA LYS A 243 -14.66 7.83 -18.18
C LYS A 243 -15.83 7.07 -17.56
N ILE A 244 -15.72 6.73 -16.29
CA ILE A 244 -16.73 5.97 -15.53
C ILE A 244 -17.61 6.92 -14.71
N ALA A 245 -16.96 7.89 -14.03
CA ALA A 245 -17.64 8.82 -13.14
C ALA A 245 -16.89 10.15 -13.03
N ASP A 246 -17.62 11.20 -12.63
CA ASP A 246 -17.04 12.52 -12.40
C ASP A 246 -16.23 12.64 -11.09
N PRO A 247 -16.60 11.96 -9.98
CA PRO A 247 -15.80 12.00 -8.76
C PRO A 247 -14.41 11.41 -8.98
N VAL A 248 -13.42 12.00 -8.29
CA VAL A 248 -12.09 11.43 -8.13
C VAL A 248 -12.08 10.64 -6.84
N PHE A 249 -11.51 9.43 -6.89
CA PHE A 249 -11.41 8.54 -5.73
C PHE A 249 -9.95 8.47 -5.25
N PRO A 250 -9.54 9.28 -4.26
CA PRO A 250 -8.16 9.32 -3.77
C PRO A 250 -7.60 7.98 -3.31
N GLN A 251 -8.48 7.04 -2.99
CA GLN A 251 -8.08 5.69 -2.58
C GLN A 251 -8.84 4.66 -3.42
N LEU A 252 -8.06 3.77 -4.03
CA LEU A 252 -8.55 2.62 -4.78
C LEU A 252 -7.87 1.37 -4.22
N CYS A 253 -8.63 0.34 -3.93
CA CYS A 253 -8.10 -0.98 -3.65
C CYS A 253 -9.00 -2.05 -4.24
N ALA A 254 -8.42 -3.15 -4.68
CA ALA A 254 -9.19 -4.21 -5.32
C ALA A 254 -8.67 -5.60 -4.92
N THR A 255 -9.60 -6.53 -4.85
CA THR A 255 -9.38 -7.98 -4.88
C THR A 255 -9.82 -8.53 -6.24
N ALA A 256 -9.77 -9.85 -6.40
CA ALA A 256 -10.28 -10.48 -7.61
C ALA A 256 -11.78 -10.29 -7.83
N GLN A 257 -12.57 -10.03 -6.77
CA GLN A 257 -14.03 -9.94 -6.82
C GLN A 257 -14.58 -8.54 -6.58
N THR A 258 -13.90 -7.72 -5.79
CA THR A 258 -14.42 -6.44 -5.30
C THR A 258 -13.37 -5.35 -5.48
N MET A 259 -13.82 -4.17 -5.94
CA MET A 259 -13.03 -2.94 -5.92
C MET A 259 -13.72 -1.91 -5.03
N LEU A 260 -12.93 -1.25 -4.20
CA LEU A 260 -13.34 -0.15 -3.36
C LEU A 260 -12.77 1.15 -3.90
N ALA A 261 -13.61 2.17 -3.98
CA ALA A 261 -13.24 3.52 -4.36
C ALA A 261 -13.78 4.51 -3.31
N LYS A 262 -12.87 5.21 -2.62
CA LYS A 262 -13.24 6.15 -1.54
C LYS A 262 -13.10 7.59 -1.99
N SER A 263 -14.14 8.40 -1.72
CA SER A 263 -14.13 9.85 -1.90
C SER A 263 -14.80 10.53 -0.70
N GLY A 264 -14.02 11.29 0.07
CA GLY A 264 -14.49 11.88 1.33
C GLY A 264 -14.95 10.80 2.31
N GLU A 265 -16.17 10.94 2.79
CA GLU A 265 -16.83 9.98 3.70
C GLU A 265 -17.59 8.86 2.99
N TRP A 266 -17.51 8.80 1.67
CA TRP A 266 -18.24 7.82 0.86
C TRP A 266 -17.33 6.76 0.30
N LEU A 267 -17.76 5.51 0.44
CA LEU A 267 -17.14 4.31 -0.09
C LEU A 267 -18.05 3.70 -1.15
N PHE A 268 -17.55 3.61 -2.36
CA PHE A 268 -18.21 2.98 -3.49
C PHE A 268 -17.66 1.58 -3.67
N VAL A 269 -18.55 0.60 -3.63
CA VAL A 269 -18.20 -0.82 -3.75
C VAL A 269 -18.59 -1.29 -5.14
N TYR A 270 -17.63 -1.74 -5.92
CA TYR A 270 -17.80 -2.33 -7.24
C TYR A 270 -17.63 -3.84 -7.14
N ASP A 271 -18.51 -4.57 -7.79
CA ASP A 271 -18.44 -6.02 -7.91
C ASP A 271 -18.00 -6.42 -9.32
N LYS A 272 -17.28 -7.53 -9.44
CA LYS A 272 -16.79 -8.04 -10.73
C LYS A 272 -17.91 -8.30 -11.74
N SER A 273 -19.11 -8.65 -11.29
CA SER A 273 -20.28 -8.89 -12.16
C SER A 273 -20.83 -7.61 -12.81
N ASN A 274 -20.59 -6.44 -12.17
CA ASN A 274 -20.93 -5.13 -12.73
C ASN A 274 -19.83 -4.11 -12.44
N PRO A 275 -18.73 -4.16 -13.19
CA PRO A 275 -17.58 -3.30 -12.92
C PRO A 275 -17.73 -1.85 -13.40
N PHE A 276 -18.89 -1.49 -13.98
CA PHE A 276 -19.14 -0.16 -14.54
C PHE A 276 -19.88 0.77 -13.60
N GLY A 277 -20.52 0.23 -12.56
CA GLY A 277 -21.29 1.00 -11.60
C GLY A 277 -21.11 0.47 -10.18
N ALA A 278 -21.07 1.38 -9.20
CA ALA A 278 -21.05 0.97 -7.81
C ALA A 278 -22.34 0.22 -7.47
N GLN A 279 -22.20 -0.97 -6.89
CA GLN A 279 -23.32 -1.79 -6.41
C GLN A 279 -23.87 -1.26 -5.09
N THR A 280 -22.98 -0.73 -4.26
CA THR A 280 -23.30 -0.25 -2.92
C THR A 280 -22.49 1.00 -2.64
N VAL A 281 -23.11 1.96 -1.98
CA VAL A 281 -22.44 3.15 -1.45
C VAL A 281 -22.62 3.13 0.06
N LEU A 282 -21.50 3.15 0.79
CA LEU A 282 -21.45 3.12 2.24
C LEU A 282 -20.86 4.42 2.76
N GLN A 283 -21.28 4.84 3.94
CA GLN A 283 -20.59 5.89 4.66
C GLN A 283 -19.48 5.26 5.52
N VAL A 284 -18.26 5.77 5.39
CA VAL A 284 -17.15 5.33 6.23
C VAL A 284 -17.10 6.16 7.51
N PRO A 285 -16.52 5.63 8.60
CA PRO A 285 -16.35 6.36 9.84
C PRO A 285 -15.60 7.68 9.62
N GLU A 286 -15.99 8.71 10.40
CA GLU A 286 -15.29 9.99 10.43
C GLU A 286 -13.81 9.79 10.74
N GLY A 287 -12.93 10.52 10.06
CA GLY A 287 -11.49 10.42 10.25
C GLY A 287 -10.82 9.22 9.57
N CYS A 288 -11.57 8.41 8.81
CA CYS A 288 -10.99 7.30 8.04
C CYS A 288 -9.95 7.82 7.02
N GLN A 289 -8.68 7.52 7.27
CA GLN A 289 -7.56 7.94 6.44
C GLN A 289 -7.27 6.95 5.31
N THR A 290 -7.35 5.65 5.60
CA THR A 290 -7.04 4.60 4.63
C THR A 290 -7.99 3.42 4.75
N LEU A 291 -8.16 2.71 3.64
CA LEU A 291 -9.01 1.54 3.50
C LEU A 291 -8.27 0.43 2.77
N ALA A 292 -8.59 -0.80 3.12
CA ALA A 292 -8.20 -1.97 2.35
C ALA A 292 -9.30 -3.03 2.38
N VAL A 293 -9.35 -3.87 1.36
CA VAL A 293 -10.25 -5.01 1.30
C VAL A 293 -9.42 -6.30 1.31
N GLY A 294 -9.76 -7.21 2.23
CA GLY A 294 -9.16 -8.53 2.30
C GLY A 294 -9.80 -9.50 1.31
N GLU A 295 -9.16 -10.63 1.04
CA GLU A 295 -9.68 -11.71 0.18
C GLU A 295 -11.03 -12.26 0.68
N SER A 296 -11.29 -12.18 1.97
CA SER A 296 -12.57 -12.54 2.60
C SER A 296 -13.71 -11.55 2.30
N GLY A 297 -13.43 -10.42 1.68
CA GLY A 297 -14.37 -9.32 1.47
C GLY A 297 -14.52 -8.39 2.68
N LEU A 298 -13.84 -8.64 3.79
CA LEU A 298 -13.80 -7.72 4.93
C LEU A 298 -13.08 -6.44 4.55
N ILE A 299 -13.70 -5.32 4.89
CA ILE A 299 -13.15 -3.98 4.68
C ILE A 299 -12.49 -3.53 5.99
N TRP A 300 -11.22 -3.20 5.89
CA TRP A 300 -10.44 -2.64 6.98
C TRP A 300 -10.29 -1.14 6.80
N SER A 301 -10.57 -0.39 7.83
CA SER A 301 -10.38 1.06 7.84
C SER A 301 -9.48 1.44 9.00
N ALA A 302 -8.65 2.45 8.79
CA ALA A 302 -7.86 3.01 9.86
C ALA A 302 -8.01 4.52 9.91
N SER A 303 -8.05 5.07 11.13
CA SER A 303 -8.20 6.50 11.40
C SER A 303 -6.98 7.04 12.14
N GLY A 304 -6.71 8.35 12.00
CA GLY A 304 -5.57 9.01 12.65
C GLY A 304 -5.62 9.05 14.18
N PHE A 305 -6.80 8.82 14.78
CA PHE A 305 -6.98 8.91 16.24
C PHE A 305 -7.57 7.66 16.88
N GLY A 306 -7.98 6.68 16.10
CA GLY A 306 -8.70 5.49 16.58
C GLY A 306 -8.00 4.15 16.35
N GLY A 307 -6.85 4.14 15.67
CA GLY A 307 -6.18 2.90 15.30
C GLY A 307 -6.91 2.14 14.18
N LEU A 308 -6.69 0.83 14.15
CA LEU A 308 -7.37 -0.12 13.27
C LEU A 308 -8.76 -0.47 13.79
#